data_a7b6bf17451a4b8c526c865ca1e6a633
#
_entry.id   a7b6bf17451a4b8c526c865ca1e6a633
#
_cell.length_a   1.000
_cell.length_b   1.000
_cell.length_c   1.000
_cell.angle_alpha   90.00
_cell.angle_beta   90.00
_cell.angle_gamma   90.00
#
_symmetry.space_group_name_H-M   'P 1'
#
loop_
_entity.id
_entity.type
_entity.pdbx_description
1 polymer ?
#
loop_
_entity_poly.entity_id
_entity_poly.type
_entity_poly.pdbx_seq_one_letter_code
_entity_poly.pdbx_strand_id
1 'polypeptide(L)'
;DNQTNKAIPIKTATSEASTTKTSVEKVNEPIPVEETKTPTKNSEQPAPIDENEKQVTPSVTLENAPHISGGHYYSDDNGNWYYKDANGKNLVGLNYVDNVPVYFSQDGIQIKGGFAEDGRYYDKDSGALVTKAFKELLTYIGRDDINGQNIYTTDWYYLDADGRPLKGPQNLGGTNMYFFPNGAQVKGRFAPDGHYYDKDSGALVTNRFVHIYNWNFQNQDGNRVLKFMLTI
;
A
#
# COMPACT_ATOMS: atom_id res chain seq x y z
N ASP A 1 -29.36 38.93 33.80
CA ASP A 1 -29.89 37.70 34.39
C ASP A 1 -28.80 36.62 34.40
N ASN A 2 -28.41 36.32 35.65
CA ASN A 2 -27.38 35.38 36.04
C ASN A 2 -27.90 33.95 35.94
N GLN A 3 -27.24 33.05 35.19
CA GLN A 3 -27.46 31.63 35.37
C GLN A 3 -26.16 30.94 35.78
N THR A 4 -26.15 30.52 36.99
CA THR A 4 -25.12 29.79 37.71
C THR A 4 -25.01 28.33 37.22
N ASN A 5 -23.81 27.92 36.85
CA ASN A 5 -23.45 26.54 36.59
C ASN A 5 -23.36 25.74 37.88
N LYS A 6 -24.19 24.72 38.01
CA LYS A 6 -24.25 23.79 39.15
C LYS A 6 -23.39 22.56 38.84
N ALA A 7 -22.30 22.39 39.59
CA ALA A 7 -21.42 21.23 39.52
C ALA A 7 -22.10 19.97 40.11
N ILE A 8 -21.93 18.83 39.45
CA ILE A 8 -22.38 17.52 39.91
C ILE A 8 -21.21 16.81 40.62
N PRO A 9 -21.39 16.25 41.82
CA PRO A 9 -20.28 15.59 42.53
C PRO A 9 -20.01 14.16 42.02
N ILE A 10 -18.73 13.85 41.84
CA ILE A 10 -18.23 12.50 41.51
C ILE A 10 -18.20 11.69 42.81
N LYS A 11 -18.89 10.54 42.80
CA LYS A 11 -18.79 9.55 43.89
C LYS A 11 -17.55 8.68 43.67
N THR A 12 -16.65 8.71 44.63
CA THR A 12 -15.51 7.79 44.77
C THR A 12 -16.03 6.43 45.25
N ALA A 13 -15.82 5.36 44.49
CA ALA A 13 -16.04 3.99 44.94
C ALA A 13 -14.70 3.37 45.33
N THR A 14 -14.52 3.09 46.59
CA THR A 14 -13.43 2.29 47.17
C THR A 14 -13.77 0.84 46.98
N SER A 15 -12.89 0.07 46.36
CA SER A 15 -13.01 -1.39 46.24
C SER A 15 -11.86 -2.06 46.96
N GLU A 16 -12.23 -2.88 47.90
CA GLU A 16 -11.36 -3.64 48.82
C GLU A 16 -10.63 -4.80 48.07
N ALA A 17 -9.39 -5.07 48.49
CA ALA A 17 -8.59 -6.18 48.05
C ALA A 17 -9.09 -7.52 48.61
N SER A 18 -9.27 -8.51 47.75
CA SER A 18 -9.46 -9.90 48.15
C SER A 18 -8.25 -10.74 47.66
N THR A 19 -7.48 -11.21 48.58
CA THR A 19 -6.35 -12.13 48.43
C THR A 19 -6.88 -13.56 48.32
N THR A 20 -6.58 -14.26 47.25
CA THR A 20 -6.70 -15.72 47.18
C THR A 20 -5.37 -16.34 46.71
N LYS A 21 -4.73 -17.05 47.60
CA LYS A 21 -3.56 -17.93 47.37
C LYS A 21 -4.04 -19.19 46.64
N THR A 22 -3.37 -19.58 45.57
CA THR A 22 -3.39 -20.97 45.10
C THR A 22 -2.03 -21.39 44.54
N SER A 23 -1.60 -22.46 45.08
CA SER A 23 -0.43 -23.31 45.01
C SER A 23 0.24 -23.53 43.65
N VAL A 24 1.54 -23.60 43.73
CA VAL A 24 2.52 -24.03 42.73
C VAL A 24 2.42 -25.55 42.51
N GLU A 25 2.29 -25.99 41.28
CA GLU A 25 2.52 -27.37 40.87
C GLU A 25 3.65 -27.46 39.86
N LYS A 26 4.61 -28.35 40.20
CA LYS A 26 5.84 -28.67 39.49
C LYS A 26 5.54 -29.46 38.22
N VAL A 27 6.11 -29.14 37.09
CA VAL A 27 6.14 -29.98 35.91
C VAL A 27 7.53 -30.19 35.36
N ASN A 28 7.80 -31.41 35.17
CA ASN A 28 8.89 -32.29 34.79
C ASN A 28 9.80 -31.88 33.62
N GLU A 29 10.96 -32.55 33.67
CA GLU A 29 12.15 -32.55 32.83
C GLU A 29 11.94 -32.92 31.35
N PRO A 30 12.95 -32.61 30.50
CA PRO A 30 12.90 -32.85 29.06
C PRO A 30 13.32 -34.29 28.68
N ILE A 31 12.67 -34.83 27.64
CA ILE A 31 12.93 -36.14 27.03
C ILE A 31 14.07 -36.00 26.01
N PRO A 32 15.01 -36.98 25.91
CA PRO A 32 16.18 -36.90 25.02
C PRO A 32 15.82 -37.15 23.55
N VAL A 33 16.49 -36.42 22.67
CA VAL A 33 16.44 -36.61 21.22
C VAL A 33 17.41 -37.71 20.82
N GLU A 34 16.91 -38.73 20.15
CA GLU A 34 17.67 -39.82 19.58
C GLU A 34 18.13 -39.49 18.16
N GLU A 35 19.44 -39.47 17.94
CA GLU A 35 20.07 -39.35 16.63
C GLU A 35 19.87 -40.63 15.82
N THR A 36 19.27 -40.54 14.62
CA THR A 36 19.37 -41.61 13.62
C THR A 36 20.01 -41.12 12.34
N LYS A 37 21.03 -41.84 12.00
CA LYS A 37 21.96 -41.68 10.89
C LYS A 37 21.32 -41.81 9.52
N THR A 38 21.81 -41.00 8.59
CA THR A 38 21.65 -41.05 7.12
C THR A 38 21.92 -42.44 6.53
N PRO A 39 21.28 -42.77 5.40
CA PRO A 39 22.09 -43.15 4.24
C PRO A 39 21.72 -42.39 2.97
N THR A 40 22.76 -41.91 2.34
CA THR A 40 22.88 -41.42 1.00
C THR A 40 22.32 -42.40 -0.03
N LYS A 41 21.40 -41.94 -0.91
CA LYS A 41 21.23 -42.55 -2.21
C LYS A 41 20.84 -41.51 -3.25
N ASN A 42 21.76 -41.29 -4.16
CA ASN A 42 21.62 -40.61 -5.43
C ASN A 42 20.45 -41.19 -6.23
N SER A 43 19.50 -40.35 -6.66
CA SER A 43 18.74 -40.56 -7.87
C SER A 43 18.42 -39.17 -8.44
N GLU A 44 19.05 -38.88 -9.55
CA GLU A 44 18.74 -37.77 -10.43
C GLU A 44 17.27 -37.89 -10.88
N GLN A 45 16.46 -36.94 -10.46
CA GLN A 45 15.12 -36.70 -10.99
C GLN A 45 15.21 -35.39 -11.77
N PRO A 46 14.82 -35.36 -13.07
CA PRO A 46 14.84 -34.14 -13.85
C PRO A 46 13.93 -33.10 -13.18
N ALA A 47 14.42 -31.87 -13.06
CA ALA A 47 13.65 -30.73 -12.59
C ALA A 47 12.38 -30.56 -13.44
N PRO A 48 11.23 -30.20 -12.85
CA PRO A 48 10.05 -29.85 -13.62
C PRO A 48 10.38 -28.61 -14.47
N ILE A 49 10.15 -28.74 -15.77
CA ILE A 49 10.18 -27.63 -16.71
C ILE A 49 9.05 -26.70 -16.29
N ASP A 50 9.40 -25.50 -15.83
CA ASP A 50 8.46 -24.43 -15.51
C ASP A 50 7.87 -23.90 -16.82
N GLU A 51 6.73 -24.46 -17.23
CA GLU A 51 5.94 -24.01 -18.40
C GLU A 51 5.17 -22.73 -18.05
N ASN A 52 5.84 -21.68 -17.63
CA ASN A 52 5.31 -20.34 -17.50
C ASN A 52 6.33 -19.30 -17.96
N GLU A 53 6.94 -19.49 -19.12
CA GLU A 53 7.44 -18.38 -19.90
C GLU A 53 6.24 -17.57 -20.41
N LYS A 54 5.71 -16.72 -19.51
CA LYS A 54 4.87 -15.60 -19.90
C LYS A 54 5.70 -14.80 -20.90
N GLN A 55 5.33 -14.89 -22.17
CA GLN A 55 5.96 -14.20 -23.28
C GLN A 55 6.11 -12.72 -22.89
N VAL A 56 7.33 -12.32 -22.52
CA VAL A 56 7.65 -10.94 -22.15
C VAL A 56 7.63 -10.16 -23.46
N THR A 57 6.46 -9.61 -23.79
CA THR A 57 6.39 -8.58 -24.82
C THR A 57 7.32 -7.45 -24.38
N PRO A 58 8.20 -6.94 -25.25
CA PRO A 58 9.10 -5.85 -24.89
C PRO A 58 8.29 -4.70 -24.30
N SER A 59 8.58 -4.33 -23.07
CA SER A 59 7.88 -3.22 -22.39
C SER A 59 8.14 -1.95 -23.21
N VAL A 60 7.10 -1.37 -23.78
CA VAL A 60 7.19 -0.10 -24.51
C VAL A 60 7.66 0.98 -23.55
N THR A 61 8.78 1.62 -23.85
CA THR A 61 9.31 2.75 -23.09
C THR A 61 8.66 4.04 -23.56
N LEU A 62 8.74 5.10 -22.74
CA LEU A 62 8.26 6.43 -23.15
C LEU A 62 8.96 6.92 -24.42
N GLU A 63 10.25 6.64 -24.53
CA GLU A 63 11.07 7.03 -25.69
C GLU A 63 10.65 6.35 -26.99
N ASN A 64 10.18 5.10 -26.92
CA ASN A 64 9.84 4.27 -28.09
C ASN A 64 8.32 4.18 -28.35
N ALA A 65 7.50 4.91 -27.57
CA ALA A 65 6.06 4.89 -27.75
C ALA A 65 5.65 5.58 -29.08
N PRO A 66 4.67 5.01 -29.81
CA PRO A 66 4.21 5.60 -31.06
C PRO A 66 3.65 7.01 -30.87
N HIS A 67 3.95 7.91 -31.81
CA HIS A 67 3.35 9.23 -31.89
C HIS A 67 2.21 9.21 -32.89
N ILE A 68 1.01 9.51 -32.43
CA ILE A 68 -0.23 9.41 -33.19
C ILE A 68 -0.84 10.81 -33.36
N SER A 69 -1.23 11.13 -34.59
CA SER A 69 -1.96 12.35 -34.91
C SER A 69 -3.04 12.07 -35.96
N GLY A 70 -4.00 12.95 -36.11
CA GLY A 70 -5.03 12.87 -37.15
C GLY A 70 -6.17 11.88 -36.88
N GLY A 71 -6.31 11.44 -35.63
CA GLY A 71 -7.44 10.64 -35.16
C GLY A 71 -8.45 11.45 -34.34
N HIS A 72 -9.28 10.75 -33.58
CA HIS A 72 -10.25 11.40 -32.68
C HIS A 72 -10.61 10.51 -31.49
N TYR A 73 -10.91 11.17 -30.37
CA TYR A 73 -11.51 10.52 -29.20
C TYR A 73 -13.01 10.30 -29.40
N TYR A 74 -13.51 9.20 -28.85
CA TYR A 74 -14.94 8.93 -28.71
C TYR A 74 -15.22 8.17 -27.44
N SER A 75 -16.46 8.16 -26.97
CA SER A 75 -16.90 7.39 -25.81
C SER A 75 -18.03 6.45 -26.18
N ASP A 76 -18.13 5.34 -25.42
CA ASP A 76 -19.28 4.44 -25.44
C ASP A 76 -20.37 4.88 -24.44
N ASP A 77 -21.49 4.16 -24.41
CA ASP A 77 -22.61 4.43 -23.51
C ASP A 77 -22.28 4.14 -22.02
N ASN A 78 -21.19 3.43 -21.73
CA ASN A 78 -20.70 3.17 -20.39
C ASN A 78 -19.74 4.25 -19.89
N GLY A 79 -19.43 5.26 -20.73
CA GLY A 79 -18.50 6.32 -20.41
C GLY A 79 -17.04 5.96 -20.59
N ASN A 80 -16.71 4.83 -21.22
CA ASN A 80 -15.36 4.48 -21.59
C ASN A 80 -14.89 5.33 -22.76
N TRP A 81 -13.64 5.78 -22.70
CA TRP A 81 -13.02 6.59 -23.74
C TRP A 81 -12.08 5.75 -24.60
N TYR A 82 -12.09 6.02 -25.88
CA TYR A 82 -11.29 5.36 -26.91
C TYR A 82 -10.68 6.41 -27.82
N TYR A 83 -9.65 6.03 -28.58
CA TYR A 83 -9.10 6.85 -29.65
C TYR A 83 -8.98 6.03 -30.93
N LYS A 84 -9.57 6.51 -32.02
CA LYS A 84 -9.35 5.98 -33.37
C LYS A 84 -8.26 6.77 -34.06
N ASP A 85 -7.28 6.05 -34.62
CA ASP A 85 -6.28 6.65 -35.50
C ASP A 85 -6.87 7.10 -36.84
N ALA A 86 -6.05 7.70 -37.69
CA ALA A 86 -6.46 8.17 -39.02
C ALA A 86 -7.00 7.04 -39.95
N ASN A 87 -6.67 5.77 -39.64
CA ASN A 87 -7.13 4.59 -40.39
C ASN A 87 -8.39 3.97 -39.77
N GLY A 88 -8.94 4.57 -38.71
CA GLY A 88 -10.12 4.08 -38.01
C GLY A 88 -9.86 2.93 -37.04
N LYS A 89 -8.60 2.63 -36.71
CA LYS A 89 -8.22 1.59 -35.77
C LYS A 89 -8.13 2.16 -34.33
N ASN A 90 -8.67 1.44 -33.35
CA ASN A 90 -8.51 1.80 -31.94
C ASN A 90 -7.07 1.61 -31.49
N LEU A 91 -6.56 2.58 -30.71
CA LEU A 91 -5.25 2.48 -30.07
C LEU A 91 -5.29 1.48 -28.90
N VAL A 92 -4.16 0.84 -28.66
CA VAL A 92 -3.88 -0.03 -27.50
C VAL A 92 -2.48 0.26 -26.98
N GLY A 93 -2.26 0.05 -25.66
CA GLY A 93 -0.99 0.29 -25.02
C GLY A 93 -0.63 1.76 -24.88
N LEU A 94 0.66 2.03 -24.66
CA LEU A 94 1.23 3.37 -24.50
C LEU A 94 1.38 4.04 -25.87
N ASN A 95 0.81 5.24 -26.02
CA ASN A 95 0.92 6.06 -27.22
C ASN A 95 1.03 7.54 -26.84
N TYR A 96 1.69 8.33 -27.67
CA TYR A 96 1.59 9.78 -27.66
C TYR A 96 0.47 10.20 -28.61
N VAL A 97 -0.62 10.74 -28.06
CA VAL A 97 -1.70 11.38 -28.83
C VAL A 97 -1.51 12.87 -28.72
N ASP A 98 -1.29 13.53 -29.84
CA ASP A 98 -0.99 14.98 -29.90
C ASP A 98 0.12 15.41 -28.92
N ASN A 99 1.19 14.61 -28.85
CA ASN A 99 2.34 14.74 -27.94
C ASN A 99 2.03 14.53 -26.46
N VAL A 100 0.85 14.04 -26.10
CA VAL A 100 0.49 13.68 -24.72
C VAL A 100 0.58 12.15 -24.56
N PRO A 101 1.40 11.62 -23.63
CA PRO A 101 1.47 10.20 -23.40
C PRO A 101 0.22 9.72 -22.66
N VAL A 102 -0.47 8.76 -23.25
CA VAL A 102 -1.72 8.13 -22.76
C VAL A 102 -1.63 6.61 -22.91
N TYR A 103 -2.47 5.89 -22.19
CA TYR A 103 -2.50 4.43 -22.27
C TYR A 103 -3.92 3.93 -22.55
N PHE A 104 -4.02 2.95 -23.43
CA PHE A 104 -5.26 2.25 -23.74
C PHE A 104 -5.10 0.76 -23.39
N SER A 105 -6.10 0.18 -22.72
CA SER A 105 -6.12 -1.26 -22.41
C SER A 105 -6.09 -2.12 -23.69
N GLN A 106 -5.98 -3.42 -23.55
CA GLN A 106 -6.07 -4.35 -24.68
C GLN A 106 -7.42 -4.25 -25.42
N ASP A 107 -8.48 -3.83 -24.72
CA ASP A 107 -9.81 -3.58 -25.32
C ASP A 107 -9.93 -2.16 -25.93
N GLY A 108 -8.86 -1.37 -25.91
CA GLY A 108 -8.82 -0.01 -26.43
C GLY A 108 -9.40 1.05 -25.50
N ILE A 109 -9.73 0.71 -24.26
CA ILE A 109 -10.27 1.66 -23.27
C ILE A 109 -9.13 2.51 -22.69
N GLN A 110 -9.26 3.84 -22.76
CA GLN A 110 -8.29 4.77 -22.16
C GLN A 110 -8.25 4.59 -20.63
N ILE A 111 -7.06 4.39 -20.09
CA ILE A 111 -6.86 4.34 -18.64
C ILE A 111 -6.88 5.75 -18.08
N LYS A 112 -7.75 5.99 -17.10
CA LYS A 112 -7.91 7.24 -16.37
C LYS A 112 -8.04 6.98 -14.88
N GLY A 113 -7.33 7.76 -14.06
CA GLY A 113 -7.44 7.71 -12.60
C GLY A 113 -6.84 6.47 -11.95
N GLY A 114 -5.87 5.80 -12.59
CA GLY A 114 -5.30 4.57 -12.08
C GLY A 114 -3.96 4.19 -12.69
N PHE A 115 -3.41 3.09 -12.20
CA PHE A 115 -2.25 2.44 -12.79
C PHE A 115 -2.69 1.55 -13.96
N ALA A 116 -2.00 1.70 -15.09
CA ALA A 116 -2.20 0.83 -16.23
C ALA A 116 -1.37 -0.47 -16.08
N GLU A 117 -1.57 -1.42 -17.00
CA GLU A 117 -0.82 -2.70 -17.06
C GLU A 117 0.70 -2.50 -17.20
N ASP A 118 1.12 -1.38 -17.77
CA ASP A 118 2.51 -1.00 -17.88
C ASP A 118 3.11 -0.48 -16.55
N GLY A 119 2.29 -0.37 -15.49
CA GLY A 119 2.68 0.07 -14.15
C GLY A 119 2.81 1.58 -13.98
N ARG A 120 2.41 2.39 -14.96
CA ARG A 120 2.38 3.85 -14.93
C ARG A 120 1.01 4.38 -14.51
N TYR A 121 1.00 5.55 -13.87
CA TYR A 121 -0.25 6.19 -13.44
C TYR A 121 -0.72 7.25 -14.45
N TYR A 122 -1.99 7.20 -14.78
CA TYR A 122 -2.64 8.12 -15.70
C TYR A 122 -3.71 8.96 -15.00
N ASP A 123 -3.71 10.26 -15.28
CA ASP A 123 -4.56 11.26 -14.63
C ASP A 123 -6.06 10.95 -14.81
N LYS A 124 -6.85 11.19 -13.76
CA LYS A 124 -8.27 10.81 -13.74
C LYS A 124 -9.15 11.60 -14.69
N ASP A 125 -8.79 12.83 -15.00
CA ASP A 125 -9.59 13.70 -15.85
C ASP A 125 -9.12 13.65 -17.31
N SER A 126 -7.83 13.83 -17.53
CA SER A 126 -7.24 13.87 -18.87
C SER A 126 -6.82 12.50 -19.41
N GLY A 127 -6.50 11.53 -18.55
CA GLY A 127 -5.85 10.29 -18.96
C GLY A 127 -4.39 10.46 -19.37
N ALA A 128 -3.79 11.64 -19.16
CA ALA A 128 -2.38 11.88 -19.44
C ALA A 128 -1.48 11.21 -18.40
N LEU A 129 -0.29 10.75 -18.81
CA LEU A 129 0.72 10.23 -17.90
C LEU A 129 1.09 11.29 -16.86
N VAL A 130 1.15 10.88 -15.59
CA VAL A 130 1.60 11.73 -14.48
C VAL A 130 3.01 11.32 -14.08
N THR A 131 3.92 12.30 -13.99
CA THR A 131 5.33 12.08 -13.60
C THR A 131 5.76 13.07 -12.53
N LYS A 132 6.77 12.70 -11.73
CA LYS A 132 7.42 13.56 -10.73
C LYS A 132 6.45 14.27 -9.79
N ALA A 133 5.41 13.56 -9.35
CA ALA A 133 4.33 14.12 -8.54
C ALA A 133 3.83 13.15 -7.48
N PHE A 134 3.37 13.71 -6.35
CA PHE A 134 2.56 12.96 -5.40
C PHE A 134 1.13 12.80 -5.92
N LYS A 135 0.57 11.61 -5.69
CA LYS A 135 -0.84 11.30 -5.93
C LYS A 135 -1.43 10.60 -4.72
N GLU A 136 -2.59 11.06 -4.32
CA GLU A 136 -3.41 10.42 -3.29
C GLU A 136 -4.46 9.55 -3.98
N LEU A 137 -4.51 8.28 -3.62
CA LEU A 137 -5.39 7.29 -4.25
C LEU A 137 -6.21 6.56 -3.20
N LEU A 138 -7.48 6.32 -3.50
CA LEU A 138 -8.32 5.42 -2.73
C LEU A 138 -7.94 3.97 -3.05
N THR A 139 -7.54 3.23 -2.00
CA THR A 139 -7.22 1.81 -2.09
C THR A 139 -8.32 1.01 -1.38
N TYR A 140 -8.93 0.07 -2.09
CA TYR A 140 -9.85 -0.89 -1.48
C TYR A 140 -9.08 -1.84 -0.56
N ILE A 141 -9.50 -1.95 0.70
CA ILE A 141 -8.83 -2.80 1.71
C ILE A 141 -9.71 -3.92 2.24
N GLY A 142 -10.97 -3.97 1.85
CA GLY A 142 -11.87 -5.04 2.28
C GLY A 142 -13.32 -4.61 2.30
N ARG A 143 -14.15 -5.49 2.86
CA ARG A 143 -15.58 -5.26 3.10
C ARG A 143 -15.86 -5.37 4.58
N ASP A 144 -16.70 -4.49 5.08
CA ASP A 144 -17.19 -4.55 6.46
C ASP A 144 -18.16 -5.74 6.60
N ASP A 145 -17.83 -6.68 7.50
CA ASP A 145 -18.60 -7.91 7.73
C ASP A 145 -19.95 -7.65 8.41
N ILE A 146 -20.12 -6.47 9.03
CA ILE A 146 -21.33 -6.11 9.77
C ILE A 146 -22.37 -5.47 8.85
N ASN A 147 -21.98 -4.48 8.06
CA ASN A 147 -22.88 -3.70 7.21
C ASN A 147 -22.71 -3.96 5.70
N GLY A 148 -21.72 -4.77 5.33
CA GLY A 148 -21.44 -5.14 3.95
C GLY A 148 -20.92 -4.01 3.07
N GLN A 149 -20.46 -2.88 3.66
CA GLN A 149 -19.89 -1.76 2.92
C GLN A 149 -18.44 -2.01 2.55
N ASN A 150 -18.02 -1.51 1.40
CA ASN A 150 -16.62 -1.53 1.00
C ASN A 150 -15.82 -0.54 1.86
N ILE A 151 -14.68 -1.01 2.38
CA ILE A 151 -13.75 -0.20 3.15
C ILE A 151 -12.62 0.24 2.23
N TYR A 152 -12.34 1.54 2.26
CA TYR A 152 -11.24 2.13 1.51
C TYR A 152 -10.28 2.83 2.47
N THR A 153 -9.00 2.84 2.12
CA THR A 153 -7.99 3.71 2.71
C THR A 153 -7.46 4.66 1.66
N THR A 154 -6.90 5.77 2.10
CA THR A 154 -6.23 6.71 1.22
C THR A 154 -4.74 6.52 1.38
N ASP A 155 -4.06 6.15 0.29
CA ASP A 155 -2.62 5.99 0.24
C ASP A 155 -1.99 7.04 -0.68
N TRP A 156 -0.80 7.50 -0.31
CA TRP A 156 -0.01 8.45 -1.10
C TRP A 156 1.06 7.70 -1.88
N TYR A 157 1.26 8.10 -3.13
CA TYR A 157 2.28 7.59 -4.03
C TYR A 157 3.10 8.75 -4.57
N TYR A 158 4.39 8.54 -4.79
CA TYR A 158 5.20 9.46 -5.59
C TYR A 158 5.57 8.79 -6.89
N LEU A 159 5.23 9.44 -8.01
CA LEU A 159 5.49 8.94 -9.35
C LEU A 159 6.83 9.49 -9.85
N ASP A 160 7.68 8.60 -10.32
CA ASP A 160 9.00 8.94 -10.85
C ASP A 160 8.93 9.63 -12.23
N ALA A 161 10.07 9.76 -12.91
CA ALA A 161 10.14 10.36 -14.25
C ALA A 161 9.43 9.54 -15.32
N ASP A 162 9.24 8.24 -15.09
CA ASP A 162 8.51 7.33 -15.98
C ASP A 162 7.03 7.18 -15.61
N GLY A 163 6.56 7.86 -14.56
CA GLY A 163 5.19 7.74 -14.06
C GLY A 163 4.93 6.49 -13.22
N ARG A 164 6.00 5.80 -12.77
CA ARG A 164 5.92 4.61 -11.91
C ARG A 164 6.01 4.99 -10.45
N PRO A 165 5.33 4.26 -9.53
CA PRO A 165 5.43 4.55 -8.11
C PRO A 165 6.82 4.18 -7.58
N LEU A 166 7.42 5.09 -6.81
CA LEU A 166 8.67 4.82 -6.08
C LEU A 166 8.48 3.73 -5.04
N LYS A 167 9.57 3.03 -4.71
CA LYS A 167 9.59 1.94 -3.73
C LYS A 167 10.84 2.03 -2.85
N GLY A 168 10.73 1.50 -1.63
CA GLY A 168 11.84 1.51 -0.67
C GLY A 168 12.16 2.90 -0.12
N PRO A 169 13.36 3.07 0.47
CA PRO A 169 13.83 4.35 0.99
C PRO A 169 14.16 5.31 -0.14
N GLN A 170 13.70 6.55 -0.04
CA GLN A 170 13.87 7.60 -1.05
C GLN A 170 14.23 8.92 -0.38
N ASN A 171 15.04 9.75 -1.07
CA ASN A 171 15.26 11.14 -0.69
C ASN A 171 14.63 12.05 -1.74
N LEU A 172 13.56 12.73 -1.39
CA LEU A 172 12.85 13.65 -2.26
C LEU A 172 13.02 15.08 -1.76
N GLY A 173 13.80 15.87 -2.51
CA GLY A 173 14.03 17.27 -2.15
C GLY A 173 14.68 17.46 -0.77
N GLY A 174 15.58 16.57 -0.36
CA GLY A 174 16.24 16.59 0.94
C GLY A 174 15.43 15.91 2.08
N THR A 175 14.23 15.41 1.79
CA THR A 175 13.38 14.70 2.78
C THR A 175 13.48 13.20 2.55
N ASN A 176 13.91 12.47 3.60
CA ASN A 176 13.93 11.01 3.57
C ASN A 176 12.53 10.45 3.81
N MET A 177 12.06 9.60 2.93
CA MET A 177 10.76 8.95 2.92
C MET A 177 10.91 7.46 2.64
N TYR A 178 9.87 6.69 2.91
CA TYR A 178 9.83 5.28 2.57
C TYR A 178 8.52 4.92 1.86
N PHE A 179 8.61 4.09 0.83
CA PHE A 179 7.48 3.56 0.10
C PHE A 179 7.46 2.04 0.18
N PHE A 180 6.30 1.46 0.45
CA PHE A 180 6.13 0.00 0.47
C PHE A 180 6.39 -0.64 -0.91
N PRO A 181 6.52 -1.98 -1.00
CA PRO A 181 6.70 -2.66 -2.28
C PRO A 181 5.56 -2.41 -3.29
N ASN A 182 4.35 -2.11 -2.84
CA ASN A 182 3.22 -1.69 -3.67
C ASN A 182 3.27 -0.21 -4.08
N GLY A 183 4.26 0.56 -3.60
CA GLY A 183 4.43 1.99 -3.89
C GLY A 183 3.72 2.95 -2.93
N ALA A 184 2.92 2.46 -1.98
CA ALA A 184 2.27 3.32 -1.00
C ALA A 184 3.27 3.93 -0.03
N GLN A 185 3.19 5.25 0.22
CA GLN A 185 4.05 5.95 1.17
C GLN A 185 3.81 5.49 2.60
N VAL A 186 4.88 5.25 3.34
CA VAL A 186 4.79 4.97 4.79
C VAL A 186 4.52 6.29 5.52
N LYS A 187 3.37 6.36 6.20
CA LYS A 187 2.96 7.50 7.01
C LYS A 187 2.39 7.02 8.34
N GLY A 188 2.80 7.65 9.46
CA GLY A 188 2.28 7.37 10.79
C GLY A 188 2.60 5.97 11.33
N ARG A 189 3.63 5.30 10.81
CA ARG A 189 4.00 3.92 11.20
C ARG A 189 5.48 3.64 10.98
N PHE A 190 5.93 2.47 11.42
CA PHE A 190 7.25 1.94 11.11
C PHE A 190 7.26 1.33 9.71
N ALA A 191 8.34 1.60 8.98
CA ALA A 191 8.64 0.92 7.74
C ALA A 191 9.42 -0.39 7.99
N PRO A 192 9.58 -1.24 6.96
CA PRO A 192 10.41 -2.46 7.05
C PRO A 192 11.88 -2.21 7.43
N ASP A 193 12.40 -1.01 7.22
CA ASP A 193 13.75 -0.60 7.62
C ASP A 193 13.89 -0.31 9.13
N GLY A 194 12.78 -0.42 9.89
CA GLY A 194 12.75 -0.20 11.34
C GLY A 194 12.61 1.27 11.76
N HIS A 195 12.53 2.21 10.81
CA HIS A 195 12.35 3.62 11.11
C HIS A 195 10.86 4.03 11.10
N TYR A 196 10.55 5.04 11.92
CA TYR A 196 9.21 5.63 11.94
C TYR A 196 9.13 6.83 11.00
N TYR A 197 8.03 6.91 10.26
CA TYR A 197 7.77 7.99 9.33
C TYR A 197 6.54 8.80 9.78
N ASP A 198 6.67 10.11 9.74
CA ASP A 198 5.68 11.07 10.23
C ASP A 198 4.30 10.88 9.57
N LYS A 199 3.25 11.00 10.38
CA LYS A 199 1.87 10.71 9.93
C LYS A 199 1.33 11.69 8.89
N ASP A 200 1.80 12.93 8.91
CA ASP A 200 1.30 13.99 8.03
C ASP A 200 2.19 14.13 6.78
N SER A 201 3.50 14.25 6.99
CA SER A 201 4.47 14.47 5.91
C SER A 201 5.01 13.18 5.30
N GLY A 202 5.02 12.06 6.04
CA GLY A 202 5.74 10.85 5.65
C GLY A 202 7.27 10.98 5.72
N ALA A 203 7.80 12.04 6.34
CA ALA A 203 9.23 12.24 6.53
C ALA A 203 9.78 11.31 7.62
N LEU A 204 11.03 10.86 7.46
CA LEU A 204 11.75 10.13 8.49
C LEU A 204 11.80 10.93 9.79
N VAL A 205 11.42 10.31 10.90
CA VAL A 205 11.46 10.91 12.22
C VAL A 205 12.72 10.48 12.93
N THR A 206 13.50 11.47 13.41
CA THR A 206 14.72 11.24 14.19
C THR A 206 14.75 12.16 15.43
N ASN A 207 15.44 11.72 16.47
CA ASN A 207 15.72 12.52 17.68
C ASN A 207 14.49 13.16 18.34
N ARG A 208 13.33 12.51 18.29
CA ARG A 208 12.12 12.98 18.98
C ARG A 208 11.24 11.82 19.45
N PHE A 209 10.41 12.08 20.46
CA PHE A 209 9.37 11.16 20.90
C PHE A 209 8.19 11.20 19.92
N VAL A 210 7.67 10.02 19.58
CA VAL A 210 6.46 9.88 18.77
C VAL A 210 5.41 9.13 19.58
N HIS A 211 4.20 9.69 19.59
CA HIS A 211 3.05 9.07 20.20
C HIS A 211 2.39 8.12 19.18
N ILE A 212 2.48 6.82 19.44
CA ILE A 212 1.95 5.80 18.54
C ILE A 212 0.72 5.16 19.16
N TYR A 213 -0.41 5.28 18.47
CA TYR A 213 -1.63 4.55 18.82
C TYR A 213 -1.57 3.18 18.13
N ASN A 214 -1.33 2.12 18.92
CA ASN A 214 -1.41 0.76 18.39
C ASN A 214 -2.80 0.17 18.70
N TRP A 215 -3.68 0.17 17.74
CA TRP A 215 -5.05 -0.34 17.88
C TRP A 215 -5.12 -1.86 18.06
N ASN A 216 -4.02 -2.58 17.78
CA ASN A 216 -3.95 -4.05 17.81
C ASN A 216 -3.39 -4.61 19.13
N PHE A 217 -2.94 -3.75 20.06
CA PHE A 217 -2.53 -4.19 21.37
C PHE A 217 -3.63 -3.93 22.38
N GLN A 218 -4.41 -4.98 22.65
CA GLN A 218 -5.20 -5.09 23.86
C GLN A 218 -4.32 -5.80 24.90
N ASN A 219 -4.29 -5.27 26.14
CA ASN A 219 -3.76 -6.03 27.24
C ASN A 219 -4.70 -7.23 27.53
N GLN A 220 -4.31 -8.11 28.44
CA GLN A 220 -5.13 -9.30 28.81
C GLN A 220 -6.52 -8.92 29.33
N ASP A 221 -6.74 -7.67 29.73
CA ASP A 221 -8.01 -7.12 30.21
C ASP A 221 -8.83 -6.43 29.11
N GLY A 222 -8.39 -6.48 27.86
CA GLY A 222 -9.08 -5.86 26.73
C GLY A 222 -8.90 -4.33 26.61
N ASN A 223 -8.06 -3.73 27.45
CA ASN A 223 -7.80 -2.28 27.43
C ASN A 223 -6.75 -1.92 26.37
N ARG A 224 -6.95 -0.77 25.71
CA ARG A 224 -6.01 -0.24 24.73
C ARG A 224 -4.72 0.22 25.42
N VAL A 225 -3.58 -0.27 24.97
CA VAL A 225 -2.27 0.10 25.51
C VAL A 225 -1.59 1.13 24.63
N LEU A 226 -1.21 2.25 25.24
CA LEU A 226 -0.36 3.27 24.60
C LEU A 226 1.10 2.84 24.71
N LYS A 227 1.80 2.71 23.61
CA LYS A 227 3.23 2.45 23.60
C LYS A 227 3.98 3.69 23.14
N PHE A 228 4.87 4.19 24.01
CA PHE A 228 5.81 5.24 23.66
C PHE A 228 7.06 4.57 23.08
N MET A 229 7.55 5.02 21.94
CA MET A 229 8.83 4.61 21.40
C MET A 229 9.71 5.82 21.14
N LEU A 230 10.95 5.72 21.59
CA LEU A 230 12.01 6.66 21.27
C LEU A 230 12.62 6.20 19.94
N THR A 231 12.59 7.05 18.92
CA THR A 231 13.32 6.83 17.68
C THR A 231 14.63 7.58 17.80
N ILE A 232 15.76 6.87 17.80
CA ILE A 232 17.12 7.44 17.84
C ILE A 232 17.57 7.73 16.41
#